data_d2cc557bed16d54c619670ca32908497
#
_entry.id   d2cc557bed16d54c619670ca32908497
#
_cell.length_a   1.000
_cell.length_b   1.000
_cell.length_c   1.000
_cell.angle_alpha   90.00
_cell.angle_beta   90.00
_cell.angle_gamma   90.00
#
_symmetry.space_group_name_H-M   'P 1'
#
loop_
_entity.id
_entity.type
_entity.pdbx_description
1 polymer ?
#
loop_
_entity_poly.entity_id
_entity_poly.type
_entity_poly.pdbx_seq_one_letter_code
_entity_poly.pdbx_strand_id
1 'polypeptide(L)'
;MNRRTFILSMAAAASVAPLTKVTAATADNASSPAVAKTKRPRRNLKGFMLAMLNSDTARALSVQQKFQLLRDAGFDGVEPSSAMDQREVLAARDATGLQIPSVVIATHWLKPLTDNNPATRQIGLDGLKQGLRDAKAYGASSVLLVPGTVTKEVGYLDAYKRSIAEIQKALPLAEELGVVIAIENVWNQFLLSPREAVEFVDTFKSPLVRWHFDVGNVVTYGWPEQWIRALGERIVKIHVKEYSRKLRDAHGPFAGFKVDLLEGDSDWPATMASLDAVGYDGWLIAEQWRPDGLSDAEYLTRLSGKMDAILNA
;
A
#
# COMPACT_ATOMS: atom_id res chain seq x y z
N MET A 1 -29.88 42.27 -5.96
CA MET A 1 -30.91 41.40 -5.32
C MET A 1 -30.25 40.59 -4.21
N ASN A 2 -30.72 40.78 -2.97
CA ASN A 2 -30.03 40.45 -1.73
C ASN A 2 -30.30 39.00 -1.30
N ARG A 3 -29.25 38.28 -0.94
CA ARG A 3 -29.26 36.86 -0.49
C ARG A 3 -29.68 36.71 0.99
N ARG A 4 -30.78 37.34 1.43
CA ARG A 4 -31.26 37.27 2.82
C ARG A 4 -32.77 37.24 2.87
N THR A 5 -33.40 36.14 2.35
CA THR A 5 -34.82 35.89 2.68
C THR A 5 -35.17 34.45 2.22
N PHE A 6 -34.72 33.42 2.93
CA PHE A 6 -35.30 32.07 2.77
C PHE A 6 -35.01 31.20 4.03
N ILE A 7 -35.38 31.72 5.18
CA ILE A 7 -35.57 30.88 6.40
C ILE A 7 -36.66 31.56 7.17
N LEU A 8 -37.90 31.08 7.03
CA LEU A 8 -39.02 31.20 7.99
C LEU A 8 -40.31 30.71 7.33
N SER A 9 -40.67 29.48 7.63
CA SER A 9 -42.09 29.03 7.73
C SER A 9 -42.15 27.52 7.65
N MET A 10 -42.10 26.83 8.77
CA MET A 10 -42.84 25.59 9.04
C MET A 10 -42.81 25.33 10.56
N ALA A 11 -43.70 26.03 11.25
CA ALA A 11 -44.21 25.64 12.56
C ALA A 11 -45.50 24.85 12.31
N ALA A 12 -45.50 23.54 12.48
CA ALA A 12 -46.67 22.74 12.55
C ALA A 12 -46.73 22.03 13.90
N ALA A 13 -47.84 22.19 14.56
CA ALA A 13 -48.16 21.76 15.90
C ALA A 13 -48.02 20.26 16.11
N ALA A 14 -47.29 19.84 17.15
CA ALA A 14 -47.33 18.48 17.65
C ALA A 14 -48.08 18.45 18.96
N SER A 15 -49.18 17.70 18.97
CA SER A 15 -50.01 17.39 20.13
C SER A 15 -49.24 16.51 21.13
N VAL A 16 -49.23 16.94 22.40
CA VAL A 16 -48.58 16.23 23.52
C VAL A 16 -49.54 15.16 24.04
N ALA A 17 -49.14 13.89 23.97
CA ALA A 17 -49.74 12.80 24.73
C ALA A 17 -48.92 12.52 26.01
N PRO A 18 -49.50 12.13 27.15
CA PRO A 18 -48.81 12.02 28.41
C PRO A 18 -47.91 10.78 28.47
N LEU A 19 -46.65 11.01 28.88
CA LEU A 19 -45.67 9.96 29.15
C LEU A 19 -45.99 9.23 30.47
N THR A 20 -46.27 7.95 30.36
CA THR A 20 -46.27 7.00 31.50
C THR A 20 -44.83 6.78 31.96
N LYS A 21 -44.59 6.96 33.27
CA LYS A 21 -43.32 6.65 33.91
C LYS A 21 -43.00 5.16 33.81
N VAL A 22 -41.99 4.82 33.03
CA VAL A 22 -41.34 3.50 33.10
C VAL A 22 -40.19 3.63 34.10
N THR A 23 -40.27 2.92 35.19
CA THR A 23 -39.18 2.77 36.18
C THR A 23 -38.05 2.01 35.51
N ALA A 24 -36.86 2.68 35.38
CA ALA A 24 -35.63 2.06 34.93
C ALA A 24 -35.13 1.07 35.98
N ALA A 25 -35.09 -0.21 35.62
CA ALA A 25 -34.29 -1.18 36.37
C ALA A 25 -32.81 -0.90 36.08
N THR A 26 -32.05 -0.68 37.13
CA THR A 26 -30.59 -0.57 37.09
C THR A 26 -30.01 -1.90 36.68
N ALA A 27 -29.59 -2.02 35.43
CA ALA A 27 -28.75 -3.13 35.00
C ALA A 27 -27.32 -2.85 35.47
N ASP A 28 -26.82 -3.67 36.38
CA ASP A 28 -25.43 -3.71 36.77
C ASP A 28 -24.57 -3.98 35.52
N ASN A 29 -23.82 -2.96 35.13
CA ASN A 29 -22.83 -3.03 34.09
C ASN A 29 -21.58 -3.71 34.66
N ALA A 30 -21.59 -5.06 34.76
CA ALA A 30 -20.38 -5.82 34.99
C ALA A 30 -19.47 -5.68 33.75
N SER A 31 -18.54 -4.73 33.83
CA SER A 31 -17.42 -4.63 32.88
C SER A 31 -16.60 -5.91 32.96
N SER A 32 -16.74 -6.80 31.97
CA SER A 32 -15.81 -7.89 31.77
C SER A 32 -14.40 -7.31 31.67
N PRO A 33 -13.40 -7.82 32.41
CA PRO A 33 -12.04 -7.36 32.27
C PRO A 33 -11.58 -7.64 30.83
N ALA A 34 -11.17 -6.59 30.13
CA ALA A 34 -10.52 -6.72 28.83
C ALA A 34 -9.29 -7.61 29.04
N VAL A 35 -9.34 -8.83 28.52
CA VAL A 35 -8.18 -9.73 28.47
C VAL A 35 -7.14 -9.00 27.65
N ALA A 36 -6.10 -8.51 28.31
CA ALA A 36 -4.92 -7.93 27.67
C ALA A 36 -4.35 -9.02 26.74
N LYS A 37 -4.60 -8.90 25.44
CA LYS A 37 -3.99 -9.77 24.44
C LYS A 37 -2.49 -9.55 24.57
N THR A 38 -1.76 -10.54 25.09
CA THR A 38 -0.31 -10.56 25.10
C THR A 38 0.15 -10.28 23.67
N LYS A 39 0.90 -9.17 23.48
CA LYS A 39 1.50 -8.84 22.18
C LYS A 39 2.26 -10.06 21.68
N ARG A 40 1.84 -10.66 20.59
CA ARG A 40 2.66 -11.67 19.91
C ARG A 40 3.94 -10.98 19.46
N PRO A 41 5.12 -11.60 19.60
CA PRO A 41 6.32 -11.02 19.04
C PRO A 41 6.10 -10.84 17.52
N ARG A 42 6.21 -9.61 17.03
CA ARG A 42 6.11 -9.33 15.59
C ARG A 42 7.25 -10.05 14.86
N ARG A 43 6.93 -10.68 13.74
CA ARG A 43 7.91 -11.28 12.82
C ARG A 43 8.10 -10.40 11.57
N ASN A 44 7.83 -9.10 11.70
CA ASN A 44 7.94 -8.21 10.57
C ASN A 44 9.39 -8.12 10.10
N LEU A 45 9.57 -8.28 8.78
CA LEU A 45 10.86 -8.21 8.10
C LEU A 45 10.92 -6.91 7.30
N LYS A 46 12.12 -6.32 7.19
CA LYS A 46 12.33 -5.09 6.43
C LYS A 46 12.85 -5.38 5.03
N GLY A 47 12.10 -4.90 4.03
CA GLY A 47 12.47 -4.94 2.62
C GLY A 47 12.80 -3.57 2.07
N PHE A 48 13.29 -3.54 0.84
CA PHE A 48 13.56 -2.32 0.08
C PHE A 48 13.09 -2.47 -1.37
N MET A 49 12.32 -1.50 -1.86
CA MET A 49 11.92 -1.42 -3.27
C MET A 49 13.12 -1.03 -4.12
N LEU A 50 13.61 -1.95 -4.94
CA LEU A 50 14.87 -1.79 -5.69
C LEU A 50 14.89 -0.55 -6.59
N ALA A 51 13.73 -0.16 -7.13
CA ALA A 51 13.60 1.02 -7.99
C ALA A 51 13.94 2.34 -7.28
N MET A 52 13.91 2.38 -5.96
CA MET A 52 14.30 3.56 -5.17
C MET A 52 15.82 3.76 -5.10
N LEU A 53 16.61 2.75 -5.47
CA LEU A 53 18.06 2.86 -5.61
C LEU A 53 18.39 3.33 -7.04
N ASN A 54 18.21 4.62 -7.29
CA ASN A 54 18.18 5.21 -8.64
C ASN A 54 19.17 6.37 -8.85
N SER A 55 20.15 6.57 -7.97
CA SER A 55 21.24 7.52 -8.18
C SER A 55 22.04 7.17 -9.44
N ASP A 56 22.82 8.11 -9.96
CA ASP A 56 23.68 7.83 -11.11
C ASP A 56 24.71 6.76 -10.79
N THR A 57 25.27 6.76 -9.58
CA THR A 57 26.13 5.70 -9.08
C THR A 57 25.42 4.35 -9.02
N ALA A 58 24.22 4.30 -8.44
CA ALA A 58 23.46 3.07 -8.33
C ALA A 58 23.02 2.51 -9.70
N ARG A 59 22.73 3.36 -10.67
CA ARG A 59 22.36 2.91 -12.03
C ARG A 59 23.47 2.17 -12.73
N ALA A 60 24.73 2.48 -12.41
CA ALA A 60 25.90 1.81 -12.96
C ALA A 60 26.22 0.46 -12.29
N LEU A 61 25.59 0.14 -11.17
CA LEU A 61 25.82 -1.10 -10.44
C LEU A 61 25.06 -2.28 -11.05
N SER A 62 25.69 -3.46 -11.04
CA SER A 62 25.01 -4.72 -11.34
C SER A 62 23.92 -5.05 -10.31
N VAL A 63 23.03 -5.98 -10.65
CA VAL A 63 21.98 -6.46 -9.74
C VAL A 63 22.60 -7.00 -8.45
N GLN A 64 23.66 -7.78 -8.56
CA GLN A 64 24.39 -8.34 -7.41
C GLN A 64 24.97 -7.25 -6.50
N GLN A 65 25.58 -6.21 -7.07
CA GLN A 65 26.13 -5.11 -6.29
C GLN A 65 25.04 -4.33 -5.54
N LYS A 66 23.88 -4.10 -6.18
CA LYS A 66 22.72 -3.48 -5.52
C LYS A 66 22.20 -4.31 -4.36
N PHE A 67 22.09 -5.62 -4.56
CA PHE A 67 21.65 -6.53 -3.49
C PHE A 67 22.66 -6.56 -2.34
N GLN A 68 23.96 -6.55 -2.65
CA GLN A 68 25.01 -6.51 -1.62
C GLN A 68 24.91 -5.23 -0.78
N LEU A 69 24.69 -4.05 -1.40
CA LEU A 69 24.50 -2.80 -0.66
C LEU A 69 23.30 -2.88 0.31
N LEU A 70 22.19 -3.50 -0.12
CA LEU A 70 21.02 -3.69 0.73
C LEU A 70 21.33 -4.64 1.90
N ARG A 71 22.02 -5.75 1.63
CA ARG A 71 22.44 -6.69 2.65
C ARG A 71 23.35 -6.04 3.68
N ASP A 72 24.37 -5.28 3.23
CA ASP A 72 25.33 -4.59 4.09
C ASP A 72 24.65 -3.50 4.95
N ALA A 73 23.60 -2.87 4.43
CA ALA A 73 22.76 -1.93 5.18
C ALA A 73 21.80 -2.61 6.18
N GLY A 74 21.72 -3.94 6.19
CA GLY A 74 20.91 -4.71 7.14
C GLY A 74 19.45 -4.91 6.74
N PHE A 75 19.09 -4.84 5.45
CA PHE A 75 17.78 -5.27 4.97
C PHE A 75 17.68 -6.80 4.93
N ASP A 76 16.47 -7.32 5.15
CA ASP A 76 16.16 -8.76 5.08
C ASP A 76 15.76 -9.19 3.67
N GLY A 77 15.26 -8.26 2.85
CA GLY A 77 14.77 -8.55 1.52
C GLY A 77 14.77 -7.36 0.58
N VAL A 78 14.49 -7.66 -0.68
CA VAL A 78 14.41 -6.69 -1.77
C VAL A 78 13.18 -6.97 -2.62
N GLU A 79 12.54 -5.90 -3.11
CA GLU A 79 11.41 -5.95 -4.02
C GLU A 79 11.87 -5.47 -5.41
N PRO A 80 12.21 -6.39 -6.33
CA PRO A 80 12.62 -6.06 -7.69
C PRO A 80 11.42 -5.76 -8.60
N SER A 81 11.69 -5.13 -9.75
CA SER A 81 10.72 -5.03 -10.84
C SER A 81 10.62 -6.35 -11.61
N SER A 82 9.45 -6.63 -12.18
CA SER A 82 9.29 -7.72 -13.12
C SER A 82 10.08 -7.48 -14.43
N ALA A 83 10.25 -8.54 -15.22
CA ALA A 83 10.98 -8.50 -16.49
C ALA A 83 12.47 -8.12 -16.38
N MET A 84 13.08 -8.22 -15.20
CA MET A 84 14.53 -8.24 -15.05
C MET A 84 15.10 -9.61 -15.52
N ASP A 85 16.39 -9.69 -15.80
CA ASP A 85 17.00 -11.00 -16.10
C ASP A 85 16.89 -11.90 -14.86
N GLN A 86 16.10 -12.99 -14.98
CA GLN A 86 15.84 -13.89 -13.87
C GLN A 86 17.11 -14.54 -13.31
N ARG A 87 18.08 -14.84 -14.17
CA ARG A 87 19.33 -15.48 -13.73
C ARG A 87 20.16 -14.53 -12.89
N GLU A 88 20.24 -13.24 -13.27
CA GLU A 88 20.95 -12.22 -12.49
C GLU A 88 20.26 -11.99 -11.13
N VAL A 89 18.93 -11.90 -11.10
CA VAL A 89 18.17 -11.72 -9.84
C VAL A 89 18.35 -12.92 -8.91
N LEU A 90 18.22 -14.14 -9.43
CA LEU A 90 18.39 -15.36 -8.64
C LEU A 90 19.84 -15.50 -8.12
N ALA A 91 20.83 -15.24 -8.96
CA ALA A 91 22.23 -15.27 -8.55
C ALA A 91 22.53 -14.25 -7.44
N ALA A 92 22.00 -13.03 -7.58
CA ALA A 92 22.17 -11.97 -6.57
C ALA A 92 21.47 -12.34 -5.26
N ARG A 93 20.24 -12.87 -5.33
CA ARG A 93 19.49 -13.36 -4.16
C ARG A 93 20.29 -14.43 -3.41
N ASP A 94 20.77 -15.44 -4.14
CA ASP A 94 21.44 -16.58 -3.56
C ASP A 94 22.83 -16.19 -2.98
N ALA A 95 23.52 -15.25 -3.63
CA ALA A 95 24.83 -14.76 -3.15
C ALA A 95 24.70 -13.89 -1.88
N THR A 96 23.60 -13.16 -1.72
CA THR A 96 23.40 -12.23 -0.59
C THR A 96 22.52 -12.80 0.52
N GLY A 97 21.72 -13.83 0.24
CA GLY A 97 20.73 -14.38 1.16
C GLY A 97 19.55 -13.46 1.40
N LEU A 98 19.38 -12.39 0.61
CA LEU A 98 18.18 -11.55 0.67
C LEU A 98 16.96 -12.31 0.17
N GLN A 99 15.82 -12.14 0.85
CA GLN A 99 14.55 -12.67 0.38
C GLN A 99 13.89 -11.73 -0.63
N ILE A 100 13.03 -12.27 -1.49
CA ILE A 100 12.22 -11.47 -2.42
C ILE A 100 10.74 -11.66 -2.02
N PRO A 101 10.16 -10.73 -1.24
CA PRO A 101 8.80 -10.88 -0.74
C PRO A 101 7.71 -10.58 -1.76
N SER A 102 8.01 -9.73 -2.73
CA SER A 102 7.10 -9.19 -3.73
C SER A 102 7.86 -8.77 -4.98
N VAL A 103 7.16 -8.66 -6.13
CA VAL A 103 7.70 -8.19 -7.40
C VAL A 103 6.81 -7.06 -7.94
N VAL A 104 7.39 -5.91 -8.28
CA VAL A 104 6.67 -4.77 -8.85
C VAL A 104 6.41 -5.01 -10.34
N ILE A 105 5.19 -4.84 -10.80
CA ILE A 105 4.85 -4.97 -12.23
C ILE A 105 5.46 -3.80 -13.02
N ALA A 106 6.41 -4.08 -13.90
CA ALA A 106 7.15 -3.05 -14.63
C ALA A 106 6.30 -2.25 -15.64
N THR A 107 5.18 -2.82 -16.10
CA THR A 107 4.34 -2.22 -17.15
C THR A 107 3.17 -1.39 -16.64
N HIS A 108 2.81 -1.48 -15.36
CA HIS A 108 1.52 -1.02 -14.84
C HIS A 108 1.26 0.48 -15.02
N TRP A 109 2.29 1.32 -14.99
CA TRP A 109 2.16 2.77 -15.25
C TRP A 109 2.09 3.13 -16.73
N LEU A 110 2.93 2.49 -17.55
CA LEU A 110 3.05 2.82 -18.99
C LEU A 110 2.01 2.11 -19.85
N LYS A 111 1.48 0.99 -19.37
CA LYS A 111 0.50 0.15 -20.05
C LYS A 111 -0.62 -0.23 -19.07
N PRO A 112 -1.40 0.76 -18.60
CA PRO A 112 -2.40 0.52 -17.55
C PRO A 112 -3.51 -0.41 -18.06
N LEU A 113 -4.01 -1.26 -17.17
CA LEU A 113 -5.14 -2.17 -17.45
C LEU A 113 -6.45 -1.43 -17.76
N THR A 114 -6.48 -0.12 -17.56
CA THR A 114 -7.65 0.73 -17.77
C THR A 114 -7.62 1.53 -19.06
N ASP A 115 -6.53 1.46 -19.85
CA ASP A 115 -6.36 2.20 -21.10
C ASP A 115 -7.55 2.04 -22.05
N ASN A 116 -7.88 3.08 -22.82
CA ASN A 116 -8.93 3.03 -23.84
C ASN A 116 -8.57 2.06 -24.97
N ASN A 117 -7.28 1.95 -25.32
CA ASN A 117 -6.80 1.07 -26.36
C ASN A 117 -6.68 -0.39 -25.85
N PRO A 118 -7.42 -1.35 -26.42
CA PRO A 118 -7.33 -2.76 -26.02
C PRO A 118 -5.93 -3.36 -26.18
N ALA A 119 -5.16 -2.92 -27.18
CA ALA A 119 -3.79 -3.40 -27.37
C ALA A 119 -2.85 -2.96 -26.22
N THR A 120 -3.02 -1.74 -25.72
CA THR A 120 -2.28 -1.28 -24.54
C THR A 120 -2.66 -2.10 -23.30
N ARG A 121 -3.95 -2.38 -23.08
CA ARG A 121 -4.40 -3.23 -21.97
C ARG A 121 -3.84 -4.65 -22.07
N GLN A 122 -3.76 -5.20 -23.29
CA GLN A 122 -3.18 -6.54 -23.51
C GLN A 122 -1.71 -6.58 -23.11
N ILE A 123 -0.91 -5.55 -23.47
CA ILE A 123 0.49 -5.44 -23.03
C ILE A 123 0.58 -5.35 -21.50
N GLY A 124 -0.31 -4.59 -20.86
CA GLY A 124 -0.40 -4.52 -19.40
C GLY A 124 -0.72 -5.86 -18.74
N LEU A 125 -1.69 -6.59 -19.32
CA LEU A 125 -2.07 -7.94 -18.88
C LEU A 125 -0.90 -8.94 -19.05
N ASP A 126 -0.21 -8.89 -20.17
CA ASP A 126 0.95 -9.75 -20.42
C ASP A 126 2.09 -9.43 -19.42
N GLY A 127 2.28 -8.14 -19.11
CA GLY A 127 3.21 -7.69 -18.06
C GLY A 127 2.83 -8.21 -16.68
N LEU A 128 1.54 -8.19 -16.31
CA LEU A 128 1.06 -8.79 -15.07
C LEU A 128 1.32 -10.29 -15.02
N LYS A 129 1.02 -11.01 -16.09
CA LYS A 129 1.30 -12.45 -16.19
C LYS A 129 2.80 -12.77 -16.14
N GLN A 130 3.64 -11.92 -16.75
CA GLN A 130 5.10 -12.06 -16.62
C GLN A 130 5.54 -11.86 -15.16
N GLY A 131 5.06 -10.81 -14.48
CA GLY A 131 5.38 -10.58 -13.07
C GLY A 131 4.97 -11.74 -12.15
N LEU A 132 3.83 -12.38 -12.40
CA LEU A 132 3.42 -13.59 -11.67
C LEU A 132 4.42 -14.75 -11.85
N ARG A 133 4.94 -14.97 -13.08
CA ARG A 133 5.98 -15.98 -13.34
C ARG A 133 7.30 -15.61 -12.68
N ASP A 134 7.70 -14.33 -12.73
CA ASP A 134 8.91 -13.84 -12.08
C ASP A 134 8.81 -14.01 -10.55
N ALA A 135 7.68 -13.64 -9.95
CA ALA A 135 7.43 -13.83 -8.53
C ALA A 135 7.55 -15.30 -8.12
N LYS A 136 6.97 -16.21 -8.91
CA LYS A 136 7.10 -17.67 -8.68
C LYS A 136 8.55 -18.11 -8.74
N ALA A 137 9.29 -17.68 -9.77
CA ALA A 137 10.71 -18.05 -9.94
C ALA A 137 11.57 -17.53 -8.78
N TYR A 138 11.30 -16.33 -8.28
CA TYR A 138 12.05 -15.72 -7.17
C TYR A 138 11.64 -16.23 -5.79
N GLY A 139 10.54 -16.98 -5.68
CA GLY A 139 9.97 -17.41 -4.39
C GLY A 139 9.17 -16.32 -3.69
N ALA A 140 8.78 -15.28 -4.41
CA ALA A 140 7.93 -14.22 -3.89
C ALA A 140 6.48 -14.68 -3.72
N SER A 141 5.80 -14.17 -2.68
CA SER A 141 4.41 -14.54 -2.39
C SER A 141 3.38 -13.65 -3.12
N SER A 142 3.80 -12.51 -3.66
CA SER A 142 2.90 -11.56 -4.32
C SER A 142 3.59 -10.78 -5.44
N VAL A 143 2.76 -10.21 -6.31
CA VAL A 143 3.15 -9.10 -7.19
C VAL A 143 2.46 -7.82 -6.74
N LEU A 144 3.14 -6.68 -6.85
CA LEU A 144 2.54 -5.36 -6.66
C LEU A 144 1.98 -4.88 -7.99
N LEU A 145 0.70 -4.56 -8.00
CA LEU A 145 -0.02 -4.05 -9.17
C LEU A 145 -0.68 -2.71 -8.88
N VAL A 146 -0.32 -1.66 -9.65
CA VAL A 146 -1.18 -0.50 -9.81
C VAL A 146 -2.35 -0.90 -10.72
N PRO A 147 -3.61 -0.90 -10.23
CA PRO A 147 -4.72 -1.58 -10.92
C PRO A 147 -5.21 -0.83 -12.15
N GLY A 148 -4.77 0.40 -12.34
CA GLY A 148 -5.14 1.24 -13.47
C GLY A 148 -5.00 2.72 -13.14
N THR A 149 -5.37 3.58 -14.09
CA THR A 149 -5.31 5.03 -13.96
C THR A 149 -6.62 5.64 -14.50
N VAL A 150 -7.15 6.63 -13.80
CA VAL A 150 -8.26 7.46 -14.26
C VAL A 150 -7.65 8.75 -14.85
N THR A 151 -8.12 9.14 -16.03
CA THR A 151 -7.71 10.37 -16.71
C THR A 151 -8.93 11.09 -17.25
N LYS A 152 -8.71 12.24 -17.90
CA LYS A 152 -9.80 12.94 -18.60
C LYS A 152 -10.45 12.06 -19.69
N GLU A 153 -9.67 11.18 -20.32
CA GLU A 153 -10.09 10.31 -21.42
C GLU A 153 -10.54 8.92 -20.92
N VAL A 154 -10.14 8.51 -19.72
CA VAL A 154 -10.51 7.24 -19.10
C VAL A 154 -11.36 7.53 -17.86
N GLY A 155 -12.68 7.44 -18.02
CA GLY A 155 -13.62 7.70 -16.94
C GLY A 155 -13.53 6.66 -15.81
N TYR A 156 -13.90 7.08 -14.58
CA TYR A 156 -13.77 6.26 -13.38
C TYR A 156 -14.48 4.91 -13.47
N LEU A 157 -15.73 4.89 -13.93
CA LEU A 157 -16.52 3.66 -14.04
C LEU A 157 -15.97 2.70 -15.11
N ASP A 158 -15.42 3.25 -16.20
CA ASP A 158 -14.75 2.44 -17.23
C ASP A 158 -13.44 1.87 -16.71
N ALA A 159 -12.65 2.66 -15.99
CA ALA A 159 -11.44 2.20 -15.32
C ALA A 159 -11.76 1.05 -14.36
N TYR A 160 -12.80 1.20 -13.54
CA TYR A 160 -13.22 0.17 -12.59
C TYR A 160 -13.58 -1.15 -13.27
N LYS A 161 -14.44 -1.09 -14.29
CA LYS A 161 -14.86 -2.28 -15.06
C LYS A 161 -13.69 -2.96 -15.79
N ARG A 162 -12.84 -2.15 -16.44
CA ARG A 162 -11.69 -2.67 -17.20
C ARG A 162 -10.64 -3.30 -16.30
N SER A 163 -10.30 -2.64 -15.21
CA SER A 163 -9.35 -3.17 -14.23
C SER A 163 -9.78 -4.54 -13.72
N ILE A 164 -11.04 -4.70 -13.30
CA ILE A 164 -11.58 -5.98 -12.88
C ILE A 164 -11.48 -7.02 -13.99
N ALA A 165 -11.94 -6.68 -15.21
CA ALA A 165 -11.95 -7.60 -16.32
C ALA A 165 -10.55 -8.08 -16.73
N GLU A 166 -9.55 -7.20 -16.70
CA GLU A 166 -8.17 -7.58 -17.06
C GLU A 166 -7.50 -8.38 -15.93
N ILE A 167 -7.70 -8.02 -14.66
CA ILE A 167 -7.18 -8.81 -13.53
C ILE A 167 -7.80 -10.20 -13.49
N GLN A 168 -9.10 -10.34 -13.76
CA GLN A 168 -9.76 -11.66 -13.85
C GLN A 168 -9.13 -12.58 -14.89
N LYS A 169 -8.60 -12.05 -16.00
CA LYS A 169 -7.88 -12.85 -17.02
C LYS A 169 -6.51 -13.36 -16.55
N ALA A 170 -5.91 -12.71 -15.53
CA ALA A 170 -4.65 -13.15 -14.94
C ALA A 170 -4.86 -14.12 -13.76
N LEU A 171 -6.06 -14.14 -13.17
CA LEU A 171 -6.36 -14.88 -11.94
C LEU A 171 -6.09 -16.40 -12.06
N PRO A 172 -6.45 -17.09 -13.17
CA PRO A 172 -6.12 -18.52 -13.31
C PRO A 172 -4.62 -18.81 -13.22
N LEU A 173 -3.78 -17.92 -13.76
CA LEU A 173 -2.33 -18.06 -13.66
C LEU A 173 -1.84 -17.78 -12.23
N ALA A 174 -2.44 -16.79 -11.54
CA ALA A 174 -2.14 -16.51 -10.14
C ALA A 174 -2.48 -17.73 -9.25
N GLU A 175 -3.59 -18.42 -9.53
CA GLU A 175 -4.01 -19.65 -8.85
C GLU A 175 -3.06 -20.81 -9.11
N GLU A 176 -2.69 -21.02 -10.37
CA GLU A 176 -1.71 -22.07 -10.76
C GLU A 176 -0.37 -21.88 -10.07
N LEU A 177 0.10 -20.64 -9.97
CA LEU A 177 1.41 -20.33 -9.41
C LEU A 177 1.39 -20.15 -7.87
N GLY A 178 0.21 -19.97 -7.27
CA GLY A 178 0.07 -19.65 -5.85
C GLY A 178 0.63 -18.28 -5.48
N VAL A 179 0.53 -17.29 -6.38
CA VAL A 179 1.07 -15.93 -6.22
C VAL A 179 -0.07 -14.92 -6.12
N VAL A 180 -0.05 -14.08 -5.09
CA VAL A 180 -1.07 -13.05 -4.85
C VAL A 180 -0.87 -11.85 -5.78
N ILE A 181 -1.94 -11.36 -6.38
CA ILE A 181 -2.01 -10.04 -7.04
C ILE A 181 -2.35 -9.03 -5.97
N ALA A 182 -1.38 -8.26 -5.49
CA ALA A 182 -1.54 -7.27 -4.45
C ALA A 182 -1.72 -5.86 -5.06
N ILE A 183 -2.90 -5.29 -4.88
CA ILE A 183 -3.29 -3.98 -5.40
C ILE A 183 -2.70 -2.89 -4.53
N GLU A 184 -2.08 -1.88 -5.14
CA GLU A 184 -1.51 -0.75 -4.41
C GLU A 184 -2.37 0.51 -4.48
N ASN A 185 -2.47 1.23 -3.37
CA ASN A 185 -3.02 2.58 -3.31
C ASN A 185 -1.94 3.60 -3.72
N VAL A 186 -2.14 4.21 -4.86
CA VAL A 186 -1.24 5.22 -5.45
C VAL A 186 -2.01 6.46 -5.90
N TRP A 187 -1.30 7.50 -6.37
CA TRP A 187 -1.92 8.72 -6.87
C TRP A 187 -2.29 8.61 -8.37
N ASN A 188 -3.21 7.72 -8.67
CA ASN A 188 -3.70 7.40 -10.01
C ASN A 188 -5.15 7.81 -10.26
N GLN A 189 -5.75 8.62 -9.38
CA GLN A 189 -7.15 9.04 -9.42
C GLN A 189 -8.16 7.88 -9.33
N PHE A 190 -7.74 6.73 -8.82
CA PHE A 190 -8.53 5.52 -8.78
C PHE A 190 -8.46 4.86 -7.39
N LEU A 191 -9.58 4.28 -6.90
CA LEU A 191 -9.72 3.68 -5.57
C LEU A 191 -9.34 4.65 -4.44
N LEU A 192 -10.10 5.76 -4.35
CA LEU A 192 -9.76 6.94 -3.54
C LEU A 192 -10.13 6.83 -2.06
N SER A 193 -10.78 5.74 -1.65
CA SER A 193 -11.21 5.55 -0.27
C SER A 193 -10.97 4.10 0.21
N PRO A 194 -10.85 3.88 1.53
CA PRO A 194 -10.70 2.54 2.07
C PRO A 194 -11.92 1.65 1.77
N ARG A 195 -13.11 2.23 1.66
CA ARG A 195 -14.32 1.51 1.29
C ARG A 195 -14.22 0.98 -0.15
N GLU A 196 -13.83 1.82 -1.11
CA GLU A 196 -13.65 1.40 -2.50
C GLU A 196 -12.55 0.34 -2.63
N ALA A 197 -11.47 0.47 -1.86
CA ALA A 197 -10.39 -0.50 -1.81
C ALA A 197 -10.87 -1.89 -1.35
N VAL A 198 -11.68 -1.94 -0.29
CA VAL A 198 -12.31 -3.18 0.22
C VAL A 198 -13.25 -3.76 -0.82
N GLU A 199 -14.20 -2.96 -1.35
CA GLU A 199 -15.18 -3.41 -2.34
C GLU A 199 -14.50 -3.93 -3.61
N PHE A 200 -13.43 -3.27 -4.07
CA PHE A 200 -12.67 -3.68 -5.24
C PHE A 200 -12.04 -5.07 -5.08
N VAL A 201 -11.32 -5.29 -3.98
CA VAL A 201 -10.68 -6.59 -3.69
C VAL A 201 -11.72 -7.69 -3.52
N ASP A 202 -12.80 -7.42 -2.78
CA ASP A 202 -13.85 -8.41 -2.50
C ASP A 202 -14.65 -8.80 -3.75
N THR A 203 -14.69 -7.96 -4.79
CA THR A 203 -15.33 -8.26 -6.07
C THR A 203 -14.77 -9.52 -6.74
N PHE A 204 -13.49 -9.83 -6.53
CA PHE A 204 -12.85 -10.99 -7.14
C PHE A 204 -13.23 -12.32 -6.47
N LYS A 205 -13.71 -12.29 -5.24
CA LYS A 205 -14.06 -13.49 -4.45
C LYS A 205 -12.94 -14.54 -4.43
N SER A 206 -11.69 -14.09 -4.48
CA SER A 206 -10.48 -14.91 -4.53
C SER A 206 -9.50 -14.51 -3.41
N PRO A 207 -8.86 -15.46 -2.74
CA PRO A 207 -7.79 -15.18 -1.79
C PRO A 207 -6.53 -14.64 -2.46
N LEU A 208 -6.45 -14.67 -3.79
CA LEU A 208 -5.27 -14.27 -4.56
C LEU A 208 -5.35 -12.84 -5.11
N VAL A 209 -6.40 -12.07 -4.80
CA VAL A 209 -6.41 -10.61 -4.98
C VAL A 209 -6.47 -9.97 -3.60
N ARG A 210 -5.42 -9.22 -3.25
CA ARG A 210 -5.20 -8.64 -1.92
C ARG A 210 -4.68 -7.21 -2.05
N TRP A 211 -4.26 -6.61 -0.95
CA TRP A 211 -3.81 -5.23 -0.89
C TRP A 211 -2.33 -5.12 -0.49
N HIS A 212 -1.58 -4.35 -1.25
CA HIS A 212 -0.26 -3.83 -0.92
C HIS A 212 -0.45 -2.40 -0.43
N PHE A 213 -0.41 -2.18 0.87
CA PHE A 213 -0.78 -0.89 1.43
C PHE A 213 0.43 0.05 1.52
N ASP A 214 0.39 1.16 0.77
CA ASP A 214 1.35 2.26 0.90
C ASP A 214 0.85 3.25 1.96
N VAL A 215 1.63 3.44 3.01
CA VAL A 215 1.30 4.31 4.15
C VAL A 215 1.35 5.78 3.75
N GLY A 216 2.42 6.22 3.08
CA GLY A 216 2.63 7.63 2.74
C GLY A 216 1.65 8.16 1.72
N ASN A 217 1.22 7.32 0.78
CA ASN A 217 0.32 7.72 -0.30
C ASN A 217 -1.06 8.19 0.19
N VAL A 218 -1.51 7.73 1.36
CA VAL A 218 -2.81 8.15 1.92
C VAL A 218 -2.74 9.38 2.82
N VAL A 219 -1.57 9.73 3.34
CA VAL A 219 -1.42 10.82 4.34
C VAL A 219 -1.92 12.17 3.82
N THR A 220 -1.82 12.41 2.51
CA THR A 220 -2.28 13.67 1.91
C THR A 220 -3.78 13.92 2.07
N TYR A 221 -4.61 12.88 2.15
CA TYR A 221 -6.08 12.98 2.16
C TYR A 221 -6.77 12.09 3.19
N GLY A 222 -5.98 11.34 4.00
CA GLY A 222 -6.53 10.41 4.99
C GLY A 222 -5.56 10.11 6.12
N TRP A 223 -5.85 9.06 6.83
CA TRP A 223 -5.08 8.56 7.96
C TRP A 223 -4.78 7.07 7.77
N PRO A 224 -3.51 6.65 7.74
CA PRO A 224 -3.13 5.26 7.47
C PRO A 224 -3.83 4.25 8.38
N GLU A 225 -3.97 4.55 9.67
CA GLU A 225 -4.60 3.66 10.64
C GLU A 225 -6.09 3.39 10.37
N GLN A 226 -6.80 4.33 9.71
CA GLN A 226 -8.19 4.12 9.31
C GLN A 226 -8.28 3.17 8.10
N TRP A 227 -7.39 3.31 7.14
CA TRP A 227 -7.30 2.42 5.99
C TRP A 227 -6.93 1.01 6.40
N ILE A 228 -5.94 0.86 7.30
CA ILE A 228 -5.50 -0.44 7.82
C ILE A 228 -6.65 -1.16 8.50
N ARG A 229 -7.40 -0.48 9.37
CA ARG A 229 -8.57 -1.07 10.04
C ARG A 229 -9.67 -1.49 9.06
N ALA A 230 -9.91 -0.73 8.00
CA ALA A 230 -10.90 -1.07 6.99
C ALA A 230 -10.48 -2.25 6.10
N LEU A 231 -9.21 -2.27 5.66
CA LEU A 231 -8.66 -3.33 4.81
C LEU A 231 -8.48 -4.65 5.57
N GLY A 232 -8.08 -4.59 6.85
CA GLY A 232 -7.92 -5.76 7.71
C GLY A 232 -7.00 -6.82 7.10
N GLU A 233 -7.44 -8.07 7.09
CA GLU A 233 -6.71 -9.23 6.56
C GLU A 233 -6.43 -9.20 5.05
N ARG A 234 -6.98 -8.23 4.34
CA ARG A 234 -6.71 -8.03 2.90
C ARG A 234 -5.30 -7.51 2.65
N ILE A 235 -4.66 -6.92 3.66
CA ILE A 235 -3.28 -6.42 3.56
C ILE A 235 -2.31 -7.59 3.58
N VAL A 236 -1.47 -7.70 2.55
CA VAL A 236 -0.42 -8.74 2.45
C VAL A 236 0.99 -8.18 2.41
N LYS A 237 1.15 -6.89 2.10
CA LYS A 237 2.42 -6.16 2.10
C LYS A 237 2.19 -4.72 2.51
N ILE A 238 3.23 -4.09 3.06
CA ILE A 238 3.25 -2.68 3.43
C ILE A 238 4.39 -1.99 2.70
N HIS A 239 4.11 -0.90 1.99
CA HIS A 239 5.11 0.09 1.64
C HIS A 239 5.27 1.11 2.76
N VAL A 240 6.52 1.28 3.20
CA VAL A 240 6.94 2.28 4.18
C VAL A 240 7.41 3.51 3.43
N LYS A 241 6.59 4.53 3.48
CA LYS A 241 6.82 5.82 2.84
C LYS A 241 6.39 6.93 3.78
N GLU A 242 7.17 7.99 3.85
CA GLU A 242 6.83 9.16 4.66
C GLU A 242 6.18 10.24 3.81
N TYR A 243 5.35 11.05 4.46
CA TYR A 243 4.72 12.19 3.82
C TYR A 243 4.52 13.33 4.82
N SER A 244 4.80 14.58 4.43
CA SER A 244 4.58 15.76 5.25
C SER A 244 3.48 16.66 4.68
N ARG A 245 2.39 16.83 5.42
CA ARG A 245 1.33 17.79 5.11
C ARG A 245 1.88 19.23 5.13
N LYS A 246 2.81 19.55 6.02
CA LYS A 246 3.45 20.87 6.08
C LYS A 246 4.20 21.19 4.79
N LEU A 247 5.00 20.27 4.27
CA LEU A 247 5.70 20.46 3.00
C LEU A 247 4.73 20.52 1.81
N ARG A 248 3.67 19.71 1.82
CA ARG A 248 2.59 19.75 0.83
C ARG A 248 1.94 21.15 0.78
N ASP A 249 1.58 21.69 1.93
CA ASP A 249 0.86 22.98 2.02
C ASP A 249 1.75 24.15 1.62
N ALA A 250 3.06 24.04 1.86
CA ALA A 250 4.03 25.08 1.49
C ALA A 250 4.49 25.02 0.03
N HIS A 251 4.61 23.81 -0.57
CA HIS A 251 5.35 23.62 -1.83
C HIS A 251 4.62 22.73 -2.84
N GLY A 252 3.39 22.33 -2.57
CA GLY A 252 2.56 21.49 -3.43
C GLY A 252 2.64 20.00 -3.12
N PRO A 253 1.73 19.19 -3.72
CA PRO A 253 1.47 17.81 -3.28
C PRO A 253 2.71 16.91 -3.27
N PHE A 254 3.52 16.93 -4.31
CA PHE A 254 4.71 16.07 -4.41
C PHE A 254 5.84 16.46 -3.44
N ALA A 255 5.85 17.71 -2.95
CA ALA A 255 6.84 18.14 -1.97
C ALA A 255 6.67 17.42 -0.63
N GLY A 256 5.48 16.94 -0.33
CA GLY A 256 5.22 16.15 0.88
C GLY A 256 6.10 14.90 1.00
N PHE A 257 6.50 14.29 -0.11
CA PHE A 257 7.38 13.11 -0.12
C PHE A 257 8.88 13.43 0.10
N LYS A 258 9.27 14.72 0.13
CA LYS A 258 10.67 15.12 0.36
C LYS A 258 11.08 15.11 1.84
N VAL A 259 10.19 14.70 2.71
CA VAL A 259 10.48 14.53 4.14
C VAL A 259 11.23 13.21 4.36
N ASP A 260 12.14 13.19 5.31
CA ASP A 260 12.82 11.94 5.70
C ASP A 260 11.90 11.06 6.56
N LEU A 261 12.12 9.75 6.52
CA LEU A 261 11.33 8.78 7.27
C LEU A 261 11.32 9.14 8.78
N LEU A 262 10.19 9.02 9.44
CA LEU A 262 9.92 9.42 10.84
C LEU A 262 9.85 10.94 11.10
N GLU A 263 9.92 11.77 10.07
CA GLU A 263 9.89 13.23 10.22
C GLU A 263 8.63 13.87 9.62
N GLY A 264 7.70 13.03 9.18
CA GLY A 264 6.44 13.45 8.54
C GLY A 264 5.21 13.17 9.40
N ASP A 265 4.09 12.92 8.69
CA ASP A 265 2.75 12.79 9.26
C ASP A 265 2.17 11.36 9.12
N SER A 266 3.01 10.33 8.86
CA SER A 266 2.57 8.94 8.71
C SER A 266 2.16 8.28 10.04
N ASP A 267 2.43 8.92 11.17
CA ASP A 267 2.12 8.46 12.54
C ASP A 267 2.43 6.97 12.73
N TRP A 268 3.71 6.63 12.67
CA TRP A 268 4.17 5.24 12.73
C TRP A 268 3.72 4.50 13.99
N PRO A 269 3.67 5.10 15.20
CA PRO A 269 3.11 4.43 16.36
C PRO A 269 1.64 4.01 16.16
N ALA A 270 0.78 4.92 15.67
CA ALA A 270 -0.63 4.60 15.41
C ALA A 270 -0.79 3.61 14.23
N THR A 271 0.03 3.75 13.19
CA THR A 271 0.07 2.85 12.04
C THR A 271 0.43 1.43 12.47
N MET A 272 1.51 1.25 13.25
CA MET A 272 1.95 -0.06 13.72
C MET A 272 0.97 -0.68 14.72
N ALA A 273 0.38 0.11 15.61
CA ALA A 273 -0.68 -0.37 16.50
C ALA A 273 -1.91 -0.86 15.74
N SER A 274 -2.25 -0.22 14.61
CA SER A 274 -3.36 -0.65 13.75
C SER A 274 -3.04 -1.93 12.97
N LEU A 275 -1.79 -2.11 12.52
CA LEU A 275 -1.31 -3.36 11.90
C LEU A 275 -1.38 -4.53 12.90
N ASP A 276 -0.98 -4.30 14.16
CA ASP A 276 -1.13 -5.31 15.23
C ASP A 276 -2.60 -5.66 15.47
N ALA A 277 -3.47 -4.66 15.51
CA ALA A 277 -4.90 -4.86 15.77
C ALA A 277 -5.59 -5.72 14.69
N VAL A 278 -5.14 -5.63 13.44
CA VAL A 278 -5.65 -6.47 12.34
C VAL A 278 -4.86 -7.77 12.17
N GLY A 279 -3.83 -8.00 12.99
CA GLY A 279 -3.04 -9.24 12.98
C GLY A 279 -2.05 -9.33 11.82
N TYR A 280 -1.62 -8.20 11.26
CA TYR A 280 -0.60 -8.19 10.21
C TYR A 280 0.76 -8.66 10.75
N ASP A 281 1.33 -9.66 10.10
CA ASP A 281 2.65 -10.23 10.41
C ASP A 281 3.37 -10.51 9.08
N GLY A 282 4.08 -9.51 8.57
CA GLY A 282 4.63 -9.61 7.23
C GLY A 282 5.73 -8.59 6.94
N TRP A 283 5.90 -8.27 5.67
CA TRP A 283 6.97 -7.42 5.18
C TRP A 283 6.58 -5.94 5.23
N LEU A 284 7.48 -5.13 5.78
CA LEU A 284 7.50 -3.68 5.63
C LEU A 284 8.60 -3.33 4.63
N ILE A 285 8.23 -2.83 3.46
CA ILE A 285 9.13 -2.58 2.33
C ILE A 285 9.30 -1.07 2.17
N ALA A 286 10.53 -0.57 2.30
CA ALA A 286 10.81 0.85 2.15
C ALA A 286 10.67 1.29 0.69
N GLU A 287 9.79 2.26 0.45
CA GLU A 287 9.66 3.03 -0.79
C GLU A 287 9.86 4.52 -0.47
N GLN A 288 11.01 4.85 0.12
CA GLN A 288 11.32 6.20 0.60
C GLN A 288 12.25 6.93 -0.37
N TRP A 289 12.01 8.22 -0.58
CA TRP A 289 12.92 9.04 -1.38
C TRP A 289 14.20 9.31 -0.61
N ARG A 290 15.31 9.28 -1.34
CA ARG A 290 16.62 9.55 -0.75
C ARG A 290 16.75 11.05 -0.45
N PRO A 291 17.10 11.44 0.78
CA PRO A 291 17.49 12.81 1.10
C PRO A 291 18.70 13.25 0.28
N ASP A 292 18.75 14.53 -0.07
CA ASP A 292 19.89 15.11 -0.80
C ASP A 292 21.19 15.00 0.00
N GLY A 293 22.31 14.86 -0.70
CA GLY A 293 23.66 14.89 -0.11
C GLY A 293 24.16 13.58 0.50
N LEU A 294 23.35 12.51 0.52
CA LEU A 294 23.78 11.19 0.99
C LEU A 294 24.30 10.33 -0.17
N SER A 295 25.35 9.56 0.07
CA SER A 295 25.72 8.43 -0.79
C SER A 295 24.66 7.32 -0.68
N ASP A 296 24.67 6.36 -1.63
CA ASP A 296 23.74 5.22 -1.59
C ASP A 296 23.90 4.39 -0.32
N ALA A 297 25.13 4.15 0.13
CA ALA A 297 25.42 3.37 1.34
C ALA A 297 24.94 4.10 2.61
N GLU A 298 25.19 5.41 2.73
CA GLU A 298 24.75 6.21 3.86
C GLU A 298 23.20 6.29 3.92
N TYR A 299 22.57 6.50 2.75
CA TYR A 299 21.10 6.49 2.65
C TYR A 299 20.51 5.16 3.12
N LEU A 300 20.99 4.04 2.57
CA LEU A 300 20.48 2.72 2.90
C LEU A 300 20.69 2.36 4.38
N THR A 301 21.86 2.67 4.95
CA THR A 301 22.16 2.43 6.37
C THR A 301 21.24 3.28 7.27
N ARG A 302 21.07 4.56 6.95
CA ARG A 302 20.16 5.46 7.69
C ARG A 302 18.72 4.99 7.61
N LEU A 303 18.25 4.64 6.42
CA LEU A 303 16.90 4.17 6.18
C LEU A 303 16.62 2.86 6.93
N SER A 304 17.53 1.91 6.86
CA SER A 304 17.46 0.64 7.58
C SER A 304 17.33 0.85 9.09
N GLY A 305 18.12 1.74 9.69
CA GLY A 305 18.02 2.08 11.11
C GLY A 305 16.67 2.74 11.48
N LYS A 306 16.12 3.60 10.61
CA LYS A 306 14.78 4.18 10.81
C LYS A 306 13.67 3.12 10.67
N MET A 307 13.83 2.14 9.77
CA MET A 307 12.93 0.99 9.69
C MET A 307 12.95 0.14 10.96
N ASP A 308 14.13 -0.06 11.57
CA ASP A 308 14.23 -0.77 12.86
C ASP A 308 13.48 -0.02 13.98
N ALA A 309 13.51 1.32 13.99
CA ALA A 309 12.72 2.10 14.94
C ALA A 309 11.21 1.91 14.74
N ILE A 310 10.72 1.83 13.49
CA ILE A 310 9.31 1.52 13.17
C ILE A 310 8.94 0.12 13.65
N LEU A 311 9.77 -0.89 13.38
CA LEU A 311 9.51 -2.28 13.77
C LEU A 311 9.46 -2.49 15.28
N ASN A 312 10.13 -1.64 16.05
CA ASN A 312 10.19 -1.68 17.51
C ASN A 312 9.19 -0.74 18.20
N ALA A 313 8.37 -0.01 17.45
CA ALA A 313 7.41 0.98 17.96
C ALA A 313 6.17 0.37 18.66
#